data_2b0ff73c3c6efc45f563d08438d7268f
#
_entry.id   2b0ff73c3c6efc45f563d08438d7268f
#
_cell.length_a   1.000
_cell.length_b   1.000
_cell.length_c   1.000
_cell.angle_alpha   90.00
_cell.angle_beta   90.00
_cell.angle_gamma   90.00
#
_symmetry.space_group_name_H-M   'P 1'
#
loop_
_entity.id
_entity.type
_entity.pdbx_description
1 polymer ?
#
loop_
_entity_poly.entity_id
_entity_poly.type
_entity_poly.pdbx_seq_one_letter_code
_entity_poly.pdbx_strand_id
1 'polypeptide(L)'
;MTLVSEATINVASTEITALLDDEADGRVTIVDQDINVDSGDISVDTANDLDLTTSGTITADITTTETVTDLKTLTGTHAYTIVIADGDATSSSASDLNTINGKTSEAVSLENVTALTSSSLSDLETLASDIGDGEFSNATFLTTIAVSCLLYTSPSPRDDPL
;
A
#
# COMPACT_ATOMS: atom_id res chain seq x y z
N MET A 1 3.86 13.72 -30.01
CA MET A 1 3.65 12.35 -30.59
C MET A 1 2.57 11.69 -29.78
N THR A 2 1.46 11.28 -30.39
CA THR A 2 0.40 10.56 -29.67
C THR A 2 0.75 9.08 -29.70
N LEU A 3 0.80 8.43 -28.53
CA LEU A 3 1.06 7.00 -28.42
C LEU A 3 -0.19 6.19 -28.80
N VAL A 4 0.01 4.95 -29.21
CA VAL A 4 -1.10 4.04 -29.50
C VAL A 4 -1.80 3.68 -28.20
N SER A 5 -3.15 3.67 -28.20
CA SER A 5 -3.96 3.22 -27.08
C SER A 5 -3.53 1.81 -26.62
N GLU A 6 -3.53 1.57 -25.33
CA GLU A 6 -3.12 0.29 -24.68
C GLU A 6 -1.65 -0.12 -24.90
N ALA A 7 -0.78 0.78 -25.37
CA ALA A 7 0.64 0.50 -25.44
C ALA A 7 1.28 0.58 -24.04
N THR A 8 2.24 -0.30 -23.73
CA THR A 8 3.04 -0.21 -22.51
C THR A 8 4.26 0.65 -22.75
N ILE A 9 4.48 1.63 -21.88
CA ILE A 9 5.69 2.45 -21.82
C ILE A 9 6.62 1.79 -20.80
N ASN A 10 7.78 1.30 -21.26
CA ASN A 10 8.82 0.82 -20.35
C ASN A 10 9.82 1.96 -20.12
N VAL A 11 10.07 2.29 -18.86
CA VAL A 11 10.92 3.43 -18.46
C VAL A 11 11.73 3.08 -17.22
N ALA A 12 12.99 3.49 -17.17
CA ALA A 12 13.79 3.41 -15.96
C ALA A 12 13.38 4.50 -14.97
N SER A 13 13.47 4.25 -13.65
CA SER A 13 13.12 5.25 -12.62
C SER A 13 13.86 6.59 -12.82
N THR A 14 15.09 6.56 -13.31
CA THR A 14 15.92 7.75 -13.59
C THR A 14 15.44 8.58 -14.78
N GLU A 15 14.58 8.03 -15.63
CA GLU A 15 14.09 8.68 -16.86
C GLU A 15 12.64 9.19 -16.71
N ILE A 16 11.97 8.90 -15.59
CA ILE A 16 10.57 9.30 -15.37
C ILE A 16 10.41 10.80 -15.41
N THR A 17 11.31 11.57 -14.78
CA THR A 17 11.25 13.04 -14.84
C THR A 17 11.26 13.56 -16.28
N ALA A 18 12.10 12.99 -17.14
CA ALA A 18 12.15 13.38 -18.56
C ALA A 18 10.87 13.00 -19.30
N LEU A 19 10.26 11.86 -18.97
CA LEU A 19 8.97 11.44 -19.54
C LEU A 19 7.84 12.40 -19.15
N LEU A 20 7.77 12.79 -17.87
CA LEU A 20 6.78 13.74 -17.35
C LEU A 20 6.98 15.15 -17.94
N ASP A 21 8.22 15.60 -18.10
CA ASP A 21 8.55 16.87 -18.75
C ASP A 21 8.14 16.87 -20.24
N ASP A 22 8.35 15.76 -20.95
CA ASP A 22 7.96 15.60 -22.34
C ASP A 22 6.44 15.55 -22.52
N GLU A 23 5.72 14.98 -21.56
CA GLU A 23 4.25 15.00 -21.52
C GLU A 23 3.75 16.44 -21.29
N ALA A 24 4.25 17.11 -20.25
CA ALA A 24 3.87 18.49 -19.90
C ALA A 24 4.15 19.48 -21.03
N ASP A 25 5.24 19.28 -21.77
CA ASP A 25 5.60 20.09 -22.95
C ASP A 25 4.78 19.71 -24.23
N GLY A 26 3.94 18.69 -24.14
CA GLY A 26 3.14 18.19 -25.27
C GLY A 26 3.94 17.48 -26.35
N ARG A 27 5.19 17.07 -26.06
CA ARG A 27 6.02 16.29 -27.00
C ARG A 27 5.59 14.84 -27.07
N VAL A 28 5.11 14.30 -25.96
CA VAL A 28 4.46 12.99 -25.83
C VAL A 28 3.06 13.23 -25.28
N THR A 29 2.10 12.44 -25.67
CA THR A 29 0.77 12.42 -25.06
C THR A 29 0.54 11.04 -24.46
N ILE A 30 0.35 10.98 -23.16
CA ILE A 30 0.04 9.79 -22.39
C ILE A 30 -1.43 9.93 -21.96
N VAL A 31 -2.26 8.93 -22.16
CA VAL A 31 -3.69 8.97 -21.82
C VAL A 31 -4.14 7.69 -21.10
N ASP A 32 -3.91 6.54 -21.72
CA ASP A 32 -4.40 5.22 -21.31
C ASP A 32 -3.31 4.14 -21.44
N GLN A 33 -2.06 4.57 -21.61
CA GLN A 33 -0.94 3.65 -21.71
C GLN A 33 -0.57 3.10 -20.34
N ASP A 34 -0.30 1.80 -20.28
CA ASP A 34 0.34 1.21 -19.11
C ASP A 34 1.78 1.73 -18.99
N ILE A 35 2.22 2.02 -17.78
CA ILE A 35 3.60 2.43 -17.49
C ILE A 35 4.26 1.35 -16.66
N ASN A 36 5.36 0.82 -17.15
CA ASN A 36 6.17 -0.16 -16.45
C ASN A 36 7.54 0.43 -16.12
N VAL A 37 7.80 0.65 -14.85
CA VAL A 37 9.12 1.05 -14.36
C VAL A 37 9.99 -0.20 -14.29
N ASP A 38 10.81 -0.42 -15.31
CA ASP A 38 11.53 -1.67 -15.55
C ASP A 38 12.86 -1.79 -14.78
N SER A 39 13.32 -0.69 -14.17
CA SER A 39 14.54 -0.65 -13.36
C SER A 39 14.55 0.50 -12.36
N GLY A 40 14.97 0.18 -11.13
CA GLY A 40 14.99 1.10 -10.00
C GLY A 40 13.59 1.31 -9.40
N ASP A 41 13.59 1.78 -8.18
CA ASP A 41 12.40 2.09 -7.40
C ASP A 41 12.02 3.57 -7.51
N ILE A 42 10.77 3.89 -7.21
CA ILE A 42 10.23 5.24 -7.25
C ILE A 42 9.66 5.67 -5.90
N SER A 43 9.61 6.98 -5.66
CA SER A 43 8.93 7.53 -4.49
C SER A 43 7.41 7.52 -4.67
N VAL A 44 6.68 7.66 -3.56
CA VAL A 44 5.23 7.86 -3.55
C VAL A 44 4.84 9.10 -4.37
N ASP A 45 5.59 10.21 -4.24
CA ASP A 45 5.32 11.41 -5.02
C ASP A 45 5.43 11.14 -6.53
N THR A 46 6.48 10.44 -6.95
CA THR A 46 6.66 10.07 -8.37
C THR A 46 5.54 9.13 -8.86
N ALA A 47 5.12 8.17 -8.04
CA ALA A 47 4.01 7.28 -8.37
C ALA A 47 2.69 8.05 -8.56
N ASN A 48 2.42 9.03 -7.70
CA ASN A 48 1.24 9.89 -7.80
C ASN A 48 1.31 10.82 -9.02
N ASP A 49 2.48 11.34 -9.38
CA ASP A 49 2.66 12.13 -10.60
C ASP A 49 2.38 11.29 -11.85
N LEU A 50 2.82 10.04 -11.87
CA LEU A 50 2.50 9.10 -12.95
C LEU A 50 0.99 8.80 -13.04
N ASP A 51 0.31 8.59 -11.91
CA ASP A 51 -1.14 8.35 -11.85
C ASP A 51 -1.96 9.53 -12.44
N LEU A 52 -1.43 10.76 -12.35
CA LEU A 52 -2.07 11.94 -12.96
C LEU A 52 -1.93 11.97 -14.49
N THR A 53 -0.98 11.26 -15.07
CA THR A 53 -0.69 11.32 -16.51
C THR A 53 -1.34 10.19 -17.30
N THR A 54 -1.65 9.06 -16.67
CA THR A 54 -2.28 7.92 -17.35
C THR A 54 -3.49 7.39 -16.61
N SER A 55 -4.46 6.87 -17.35
CA SER A 55 -5.53 6.02 -16.80
C SER A 55 -5.21 4.52 -16.91
N GLY A 56 -4.04 4.17 -17.45
CA GLY A 56 -3.54 2.81 -17.55
C GLY A 56 -2.96 2.31 -16.21
N THR A 57 -2.52 1.07 -16.19
CA THR A 57 -1.87 0.47 -15.00
C THR A 57 -0.43 0.93 -14.89
N ILE A 58 -0.02 1.31 -13.68
CA ILE A 58 1.40 1.57 -13.36
C ILE A 58 1.94 0.34 -12.65
N THR A 59 3.06 -0.18 -13.12
CA THR A 59 3.82 -1.25 -12.48
C THR A 59 5.16 -0.70 -12.03
N ALA A 60 5.43 -0.70 -10.72
CA ALA A 60 6.66 -0.16 -10.16
C ALA A 60 6.97 -0.72 -8.76
N ASP A 61 8.24 -0.70 -8.41
CA ASP A 61 8.68 -0.92 -7.03
C ASP A 61 8.70 0.44 -6.30
N ILE A 62 8.02 0.52 -5.16
CA ILE A 62 8.07 1.72 -4.29
C ILE A 62 9.29 1.60 -3.38
N THR A 63 10.04 2.70 -3.27
CA THR A 63 11.26 2.73 -2.44
C THR A 63 10.97 2.35 -0.99
N THR A 64 11.81 1.50 -0.42
CA THR A 64 11.67 0.98 0.95
C THR A 64 11.93 2.03 2.03
N THR A 65 12.25 3.28 1.66
CA THR A 65 12.42 4.41 2.58
C THR A 65 11.13 5.18 2.84
N GLU A 66 10.07 4.91 2.06
CA GLU A 66 8.76 5.55 2.26
C GLU A 66 8.13 5.10 3.57
N THR A 67 7.58 6.05 4.31
CA THR A 67 6.89 5.75 5.57
C THR A 67 5.48 5.25 5.32
N VAL A 68 4.88 4.58 6.31
CA VAL A 68 3.44 4.21 6.29
C VAL A 68 2.56 5.44 6.04
N THR A 69 2.96 6.61 6.53
CA THR A 69 2.22 7.86 6.28
C THR A 69 2.25 8.25 4.82
N ASP A 70 3.40 8.14 4.16
CA ASP A 70 3.56 8.46 2.75
C ASP A 70 2.84 7.42 1.88
N LEU A 71 3.02 6.12 2.15
CA LEU A 71 2.37 5.02 1.42
C LEU A 71 0.84 5.15 1.38
N LYS A 72 0.20 5.63 2.45
CA LYS A 72 -1.25 5.87 2.48
C LYS A 72 -1.70 6.99 1.52
N THR A 73 -0.79 7.84 1.08
CA THR A 73 -1.09 8.93 0.14
C THR A 73 -1.03 8.51 -1.32
N LEU A 74 -0.63 7.28 -1.64
CA LEU A 74 -0.71 6.74 -3.00
C LEU A 74 -2.11 6.94 -3.56
N THR A 75 -2.18 7.38 -4.82
CA THR A 75 -3.43 7.54 -5.58
C THR A 75 -3.63 6.35 -6.52
N GLY A 76 -4.85 6.13 -6.94
CA GLY A 76 -5.19 4.96 -7.77
C GLY A 76 -5.03 3.63 -7.06
N THR A 77 -5.16 2.54 -7.83
CA THR A 77 -4.81 1.17 -7.44
C THR A 77 -4.03 0.57 -8.60
N HIS A 78 -2.75 0.38 -8.42
CA HIS A 78 -1.81 -0.03 -9.45
C HIS A 78 -1.01 -1.27 -9.01
N ALA A 79 -0.15 -1.80 -9.86
CA ALA A 79 0.70 -2.95 -9.55
C ALA A 79 2.00 -2.48 -8.86
N TYR A 80 1.88 -1.94 -7.65
CA TYR A 80 3.04 -1.51 -6.87
C TYR A 80 3.57 -2.61 -5.98
N THR A 81 4.87 -2.92 -6.08
CA THR A 81 5.56 -3.70 -5.06
C THR A 81 5.85 -2.81 -3.86
N ILE A 82 5.23 -3.10 -2.73
CA ILE A 82 5.37 -2.31 -1.50
C ILE A 82 5.99 -3.17 -0.40
N VAL A 83 7.03 -2.65 0.25
CA VAL A 83 7.63 -3.20 1.47
C VAL A 83 7.50 -2.16 2.57
N ILE A 84 6.89 -2.52 3.71
CA ILE A 84 6.80 -1.61 4.85
C ILE A 84 8.21 -1.34 5.39
N ALA A 85 8.55 -0.05 5.55
CA ALA A 85 9.88 0.38 5.97
C ALA A 85 10.27 -0.15 7.35
N ASP A 86 11.57 -0.43 7.55
CA ASP A 86 12.12 -0.86 8.84
C ASP A 86 11.87 0.18 9.95
N GLY A 87 11.84 1.48 9.60
CA GLY A 87 11.48 2.57 10.52
C GLY A 87 10.05 2.50 11.06
N ASP A 88 9.14 1.81 10.37
CA ASP A 88 7.73 1.63 10.74
C ASP A 88 7.44 0.25 11.38
N ALA A 89 8.48 -0.50 11.72
CA ALA A 89 8.40 -1.87 12.24
C ALA A 89 7.46 -2.06 13.45
N THR A 90 7.28 -1.04 14.27
CA THR A 90 6.44 -1.06 15.48
C THR A 90 5.41 0.08 15.52
N SER A 91 5.29 0.89 14.48
CA SER A 91 4.44 2.08 14.43
C SER A 91 3.19 1.92 13.55
N SER A 92 3.12 0.86 12.76
CA SER A 92 1.98 0.57 11.88
C SER A 92 0.77 0.06 12.66
N SER A 93 -0.43 0.51 12.30
CA SER A 93 -1.69 -0.05 12.78
C SER A 93 -2.32 -0.98 11.73
N ALA A 94 -3.25 -1.86 12.13
CA ALA A 94 -4.01 -2.67 11.18
C ALA A 94 -4.77 -1.80 10.15
N SER A 95 -5.33 -0.68 10.60
CA SER A 95 -6.03 0.28 9.73
C SER A 95 -5.11 0.89 8.68
N ASP A 96 -3.86 1.20 9.05
CA ASP A 96 -2.88 1.74 8.10
C ASP A 96 -2.52 0.70 7.04
N LEU A 97 -2.24 -0.54 7.46
CA LEU A 97 -1.90 -1.63 6.55
C LEU A 97 -3.06 -1.95 5.59
N ASN A 98 -4.31 -2.02 6.09
CA ASN A 98 -5.49 -2.22 5.25
C ASN A 98 -5.65 -1.08 4.23
N THR A 99 -5.32 0.16 4.62
CA THR A 99 -5.35 1.31 3.71
C THR A 99 -4.31 1.17 2.60
N ILE A 100 -3.07 0.77 2.95
CA ILE A 100 -1.99 0.58 1.97
C ILE A 100 -2.31 -0.59 1.04
N ASN A 101 -2.89 -1.69 1.55
CA ASN A 101 -3.34 -2.81 0.73
C ASN A 101 -4.29 -2.37 -0.39
N GLY A 102 -5.23 -1.47 -0.10
CA GLY A 102 -6.13 -0.91 -1.11
C GLY A 102 -5.47 -0.01 -2.17
N LYS A 103 -4.16 0.26 -2.08
CA LYS A 103 -3.40 1.09 -3.04
C LYS A 103 -2.65 0.27 -4.08
N THR A 104 -2.55 -1.03 -3.90
CA THR A 104 -1.86 -1.92 -4.83
C THR A 104 -2.68 -3.15 -5.15
N SER A 105 -2.45 -3.72 -6.33
CA SER A 105 -2.96 -5.04 -6.71
C SER A 105 -1.97 -6.17 -6.38
N GLU A 106 -0.80 -5.82 -5.86
CA GLU A 106 0.25 -6.77 -5.48
C GLU A 106 0.28 -6.96 -3.96
N ALA A 107 0.76 -8.10 -3.50
CA ALA A 107 0.87 -8.39 -2.08
C ALA A 107 1.87 -7.46 -1.37
N VAL A 108 1.42 -6.76 -0.33
CA VAL A 108 2.27 -5.88 0.49
C VAL A 108 3.17 -6.72 1.40
N SER A 109 4.49 -6.48 1.37
CA SER A 109 5.44 -7.18 2.22
C SER A 109 5.50 -6.58 3.63
N LEU A 110 5.29 -7.42 4.63
CA LEU A 110 5.36 -7.09 6.06
C LEU A 110 6.66 -7.61 6.71
N GLU A 111 7.70 -7.86 5.93
CA GLU A 111 8.94 -8.50 6.43
C GLU A 111 9.62 -7.72 7.56
N ASN A 112 9.47 -6.40 7.58
CA ASN A 112 10.05 -5.54 8.60
C ASN A 112 9.07 -5.26 9.76
N VAL A 113 7.79 -5.57 9.65
CA VAL A 113 6.81 -5.32 10.70
C VAL A 113 6.96 -6.33 11.82
N THR A 114 7.20 -5.88 13.03
CA THR A 114 7.42 -6.73 14.22
C THR A 114 6.30 -6.63 15.24
N ALA A 115 5.54 -5.54 15.22
CA ALA A 115 4.37 -5.34 16.09
C ALA A 115 3.40 -4.35 15.46
N LEU A 116 2.13 -4.47 15.83
CA LEU A 116 1.11 -3.46 15.50
C LEU A 116 0.87 -2.52 16.67
N THR A 117 0.61 -1.26 16.36
CA THR A 117 0.06 -0.31 17.34
C THR A 117 -1.38 -0.64 17.65
N SER A 118 -2.00 0.13 18.57
CA SER A 118 -3.40 -0.02 18.93
C SER A 118 -4.30 -0.01 17.69
N SER A 119 -5.07 -1.08 17.51
CA SER A 119 -5.94 -1.30 16.36
C SER A 119 -7.34 -1.71 16.84
N SER A 120 -8.38 -1.37 16.08
CA SER A 120 -9.73 -1.85 16.37
C SER A 120 -9.84 -3.35 16.05
N LEU A 121 -10.81 -4.05 16.67
CA LEU A 121 -11.06 -5.45 16.37
C LEU A 121 -11.45 -5.63 14.89
N SER A 122 -12.25 -4.72 14.35
CA SER A 122 -12.68 -4.77 12.95
C SER A 122 -11.49 -4.65 11.98
N ASP A 123 -10.53 -3.75 12.25
CA ASP A 123 -9.34 -3.61 11.40
C ASP A 123 -8.44 -4.85 11.48
N LEU A 124 -8.35 -5.46 12.66
CA LEU A 124 -7.59 -6.70 12.85
C LEU A 124 -8.24 -7.89 12.14
N GLU A 125 -9.58 -7.98 12.14
CA GLU A 125 -10.32 -9.00 11.40
C GLU A 125 -10.11 -8.86 9.89
N THR A 126 -10.16 -7.63 9.36
CA THR A 126 -9.88 -7.35 7.95
C THR A 126 -8.44 -7.75 7.60
N LEU A 127 -7.46 -7.26 8.36
CA LEU A 127 -6.05 -7.59 8.13
C LEU A 127 -5.79 -9.11 8.17
N ALA A 128 -6.41 -9.83 9.12
CA ALA A 128 -6.27 -11.28 9.21
C ALA A 128 -6.89 -12.02 8.01
N SER A 129 -8.01 -11.52 7.48
CA SER A 129 -8.63 -12.04 6.26
C SER A 129 -7.72 -11.82 5.05
N ASP A 130 -7.23 -10.59 4.87
CA ASP A 130 -6.40 -10.20 3.73
C ASP A 130 -5.06 -10.97 3.72
N ILE A 131 -4.49 -11.26 4.92
CA ILE A 131 -3.32 -12.15 5.03
C ILE A 131 -3.67 -13.58 4.60
N GLY A 132 -4.84 -14.07 5.00
CA GLY A 132 -5.34 -15.40 4.61
C GLY A 132 -5.58 -15.52 3.10
N ASP A 133 -5.97 -14.44 2.46
CA ASP A 133 -6.22 -14.34 1.02
C ASP A 133 -4.96 -14.07 0.18
N GLY A 134 -3.82 -13.82 0.85
CA GLY A 134 -2.51 -13.61 0.20
C GLY A 134 -2.21 -12.18 -0.22
N GLU A 135 -3.03 -11.21 0.20
CA GLU A 135 -2.85 -9.78 -0.05
C GLU A 135 -1.63 -9.20 0.70
N PHE A 136 -1.15 -9.93 1.71
CA PHE A 136 0.07 -9.61 2.44
C PHE A 136 1.05 -10.78 2.41
N SER A 137 2.33 -10.47 2.26
CA SER A 137 3.43 -11.43 2.32
C SER A 137 4.28 -11.21 3.59
N ASN A 138 5.03 -12.24 4.00
CA ASN A 138 5.99 -12.16 5.12
C ASN A 138 5.38 -11.73 6.48
N ALA A 139 4.10 -11.98 6.72
CA ALA A 139 3.37 -11.60 7.94
C ALA A 139 3.71 -12.49 9.16
N THR A 140 5.01 -12.75 9.42
CA THR A 140 5.46 -13.72 10.43
C THR A 140 5.21 -13.29 11.87
N PHE A 141 5.08 -11.99 12.13
CA PHE A 141 4.78 -11.43 13.47
C PHE A 141 3.35 -11.72 13.94
N LEU A 142 2.43 -12.02 13.01
CA LEU A 142 1.02 -12.27 13.31
C LEU A 142 0.72 -13.70 13.80
N THR A 143 1.72 -14.54 14.00
CA THR A 143 1.52 -15.88 14.57
C THR A 143 0.98 -15.85 16.01
N THR A 144 0.90 -14.66 16.64
CA THR A 144 0.34 -14.47 17.98
C THR A 144 -0.37 -13.13 18.09
N ILE A 145 -1.54 -12.97 17.46
CA ILE A 145 -2.43 -11.88 17.84
C ILE A 145 -3.08 -12.26 19.16
N ALA A 146 -2.52 -11.80 20.27
CA ALA A 146 -3.22 -11.83 21.55
C ALA A 146 -4.35 -10.79 21.50
N VAL A 147 -5.53 -11.18 21.05
CA VAL A 147 -6.74 -10.39 21.24
C VAL A 147 -7.00 -10.34 22.74
N SER A 148 -6.61 -9.26 23.40
CA SER A 148 -7.07 -8.95 24.75
C SER A 148 -8.57 -8.68 24.66
N CYS A 149 -9.35 -9.72 24.65
CA CYS A 149 -10.80 -9.64 24.84
C CYS A 149 -11.00 -9.17 26.29
N LEU A 150 -11.28 -7.88 26.47
CA LEU A 150 -11.91 -7.43 27.71
C LEU A 150 -13.28 -8.11 27.76
N LEU A 151 -13.31 -9.28 28.41
CA LEU A 151 -14.54 -9.93 28.78
C LEU A 151 -15.29 -8.94 29.70
N TYR A 152 -16.22 -8.19 29.13
CA TYR A 152 -17.13 -7.39 29.92
C TYR A 152 -18.03 -8.41 30.64
N THR A 153 -17.64 -8.79 31.86
CA THR A 153 -18.54 -9.51 32.75
C THR A 153 -19.62 -8.52 33.16
N SER A 154 -20.77 -8.61 32.49
CA SER A 154 -21.98 -7.95 32.94
C SER A 154 -22.17 -8.33 34.41
N PRO A 155 -22.35 -7.35 35.34
CA PRO A 155 -22.63 -7.68 36.72
C PRO A 155 -23.87 -8.59 36.75
N SER A 156 -23.73 -9.71 37.45
CA SER A 156 -24.81 -10.68 37.61
C SER A 156 -26.04 -9.99 38.23
N PRO A 157 -27.25 -10.16 37.68
CA PRO A 157 -28.47 -9.58 38.27
C PRO A 157 -28.84 -10.15 39.66
N ARG A 158 -27.93 -10.90 40.31
CA ARG A 158 -28.20 -11.63 41.55
C ARG A 158 -27.78 -10.93 42.84
N ASP A 159 -27.18 -9.74 42.75
CA ASP A 159 -26.74 -9.00 43.95
C ASP A 159 -27.70 -7.84 44.32
N ASP A 160 -29.01 -8.05 44.14
CA ASP A 160 -30.00 -7.17 44.70
C ASP A 160 -30.37 -7.73 46.11
N PRO A 161 -29.95 -7.06 47.21
CA PRO A 161 -30.36 -7.50 48.56
C PRO A 161 -31.84 -7.16 48.79
N LEU A 162 -32.60 -8.20 49.14
CA LEU A 162 -33.98 -8.09 49.64
C LEU A 162 -34.05 -7.23 50.92
#